data_4a224dbcf7169a2b230207754a72d583
#
_entry.id   4a224dbcf7169a2b230207754a72d583
#
_cell.length_a   1.000
_cell.length_b   1.000
_cell.length_c   1.000
_cell.angle_alpha   90.00
_cell.angle_beta   90.00
_cell.angle_gamma   90.00
#
_symmetry.space_group_name_H-M   'P 1'
#
loop_
_entity.id
_entity.type
_entity.pdbx_description
1 polymer ?
#
loop_
_entity_poly.entity_id
_entity_poly.type
_entity_poly.pdbx_seq_one_letter_code
_entity_poly.pdbx_strand_id
1 'polypeptide(L)'
;MSTPLEGRIELERAVDSIVVGARHRHDHGDLIPLVESIRRHGLLQPITVTLDGHLICGARRLAAIKLLGIKTVNVWVRSGVSDRLGQLLAEQDDNQLHKPLTQLEAAALYRELKALLAEDAARRQEATRFQASADDAEDGGANLAPPQIEQGKTRAQAARMVTGRASYTTLERIGRLEDLAADESQPEAVRALERLIVQRDYT
;
A
#
# COMPACT_ATOMS: atom_id res chain seq x y z
N MET A 1 15.39 15.62 13.40
CA MET A 1 16.55 14.97 12.75
C MET A 1 16.03 13.71 12.09
N SER A 2 15.89 13.69 10.75
CA SER A 2 15.46 12.50 10.01
C SER A 2 16.60 11.50 10.03
N THR A 3 16.37 10.34 10.63
CA THR A 3 17.30 9.20 10.53
C THR A 3 17.46 8.84 9.06
N PRO A 4 18.69 8.73 8.53
CA PRO A 4 18.87 8.32 7.15
C PRO A 4 18.24 6.96 6.94
N LEU A 5 17.50 6.79 5.84
CA LEU A 5 16.93 5.51 5.41
C LEU A 5 18.09 4.60 5.01
N GLU A 6 18.68 3.94 5.99
CA GLU A 6 19.77 3.00 5.76
C GLU A 6 19.21 1.68 5.26
N GLY A 7 19.75 1.22 4.13
CA GLY A 7 19.52 -0.10 3.60
C GLY A 7 20.80 -0.92 3.62
N ARG A 8 20.69 -2.22 3.80
CA ARG A 8 21.82 -3.16 3.72
C ARG A 8 21.49 -4.35 2.85
N ILE A 9 22.49 -4.93 2.23
CA ILE A 9 22.34 -6.22 1.54
C ILE A 9 22.47 -7.33 2.60
N GLU A 10 21.49 -8.24 2.62
CA GLU A 10 21.55 -9.49 3.35
C GLU A 10 21.71 -10.61 2.34
N LEU A 11 22.73 -11.45 2.52
CA LEU A 11 23.03 -12.57 1.66
C LEU A 11 22.27 -13.82 2.14
N GLU A 12 21.87 -14.66 1.18
CA GLU A 12 21.31 -15.99 1.42
C GLU A 12 20.06 -16.05 2.32
N ARG A 13 19.22 -15.03 2.25
CA ARG A 13 17.94 -15.07 2.97
C ARG A 13 17.06 -16.18 2.40
N ALA A 14 16.46 -16.98 3.29
CA ALA A 14 15.54 -18.04 2.89
C ALA A 14 14.32 -17.45 2.17
N VAL A 15 13.99 -17.94 0.98
CA VAL A 15 12.84 -17.47 0.17
C VAL A 15 11.53 -17.66 0.92
N ASP A 16 11.40 -18.74 1.69
CA ASP A 16 10.21 -19.06 2.46
C ASP A 16 10.03 -18.14 3.69
N SER A 17 11.09 -17.44 4.14
CA SER A 17 11.00 -16.45 5.21
C SER A 17 10.52 -15.08 4.73
N ILE A 18 10.36 -14.88 3.42
CA ILE A 18 9.87 -13.62 2.87
C ILE A 18 8.35 -13.62 2.89
N VAL A 19 7.78 -12.76 3.72
CA VAL A 19 6.34 -12.62 3.88
C VAL A 19 5.82 -11.64 2.84
N VAL A 20 4.93 -12.13 1.98
CA VAL A 20 4.20 -11.28 1.03
C VAL A 20 2.92 -10.82 1.72
N GLY A 21 2.85 -9.55 2.13
CA GLY A 21 1.64 -8.97 2.71
C GLY A 21 0.48 -8.89 1.70
N ALA A 22 -0.67 -8.39 2.16
CA ALA A 22 -1.79 -8.08 1.27
C ALA A 22 -1.33 -7.03 0.24
N ARG A 23 -1.34 -7.41 -1.03
CA ARG A 23 -0.92 -6.56 -2.13
C ARG A 23 -2.11 -6.21 -3.02
N HIS A 24 -2.09 -5.00 -3.56
CA HIS A 24 -3.14 -4.52 -4.47
C HIS A 24 -2.98 -5.08 -5.89
N ARG A 25 -1.75 -5.44 -6.26
CA ARG A 25 -1.49 -6.10 -7.54
C ARG A 25 -1.56 -7.61 -7.38
N HIS A 26 -2.54 -8.24 -8.00
CA HIS A 26 -2.74 -9.69 -8.01
C HIS A 26 -2.16 -10.36 -9.27
N ASP A 27 -2.15 -9.65 -10.39
CA ASP A 27 -1.60 -10.17 -11.65
C ASP A 27 -0.10 -9.84 -11.79
N HIS A 28 0.72 -10.87 -11.81
CA HIS A 28 2.14 -10.75 -12.07
C HIS A 28 2.49 -10.71 -13.58
N GLY A 29 1.49 -10.86 -14.47
CA GLY A 29 1.68 -10.98 -15.90
C GLY A 29 2.53 -12.19 -16.29
N ASP A 30 3.03 -12.22 -17.52
CA ASP A 30 3.90 -13.30 -17.97
C ASP A 30 5.24 -13.27 -17.22
N LEU A 31 5.53 -14.36 -16.52
CA LEU A 31 6.77 -14.57 -15.77
C LEU A 31 7.83 -15.33 -16.55
N ILE A 32 7.49 -15.98 -17.68
CA ILE A 32 8.41 -16.83 -18.42
C ILE A 32 9.69 -16.12 -18.84
N PRO A 33 9.64 -14.91 -19.43
CA PRO A 33 10.86 -14.19 -19.81
C PRO A 33 11.74 -13.85 -18.60
N LEU A 34 11.12 -13.54 -17.46
CA LEU A 34 11.83 -13.20 -16.22
C LEU A 34 12.49 -14.45 -15.61
N VAL A 35 11.80 -15.58 -15.60
CA VAL A 35 12.32 -16.89 -15.16
C VAL A 35 13.55 -17.27 -15.99
N GLU A 36 13.46 -17.14 -17.32
CA GLU A 36 14.56 -17.42 -18.23
C GLU A 36 15.77 -16.48 -18.00
N SER A 37 15.51 -15.21 -17.75
CA SER A 37 16.55 -14.23 -17.43
C SER A 37 17.26 -14.57 -16.11
N ILE A 38 16.50 -14.88 -15.06
CA ILE A 38 17.06 -15.24 -13.74
C ILE A 38 17.84 -16.56 -13.82
N ARG A 39 17.37 -17.54 -14.62
CA ARG A 39 18.07 -18.80 -14.83
C ARG A 39 19.44 -18.58 -15.49
N ARG A 40 19.53 -17.67 -16.46
CA ARG A 40 20.77 -17.42 -17.23
C ARG A 40 21.75 -16.51 -16.53
N HIS A 41 21.25 -15.47 -15.88
CA HIS A 41 22.09 -14.36 -15.39
C HIS A 41 22.06 -14.21 -13.86
N GLY A 42 21.26 -15.02 -13.18
CA GLY A 42 20.98 -14.81 -11.76
C GLY A 42 20.08 -13.62 -11.51
N LEU A 43 19.87 -13.29 -10.24
CA LEU A 43 19.09 -12.15 -9.82
C LEU A 43 19.93 -10.87 -9.88
N LEU A 44 19.82 -10.10 -10.95
CA LEU A 44 20.60 -8.88 -11.16
C LEU A 44 20.19 -7.73 -10.23
N GLN A 45 18.91 -7.66 -9.87
CA GLN A 45 18.38 -6.68 -8.93
C GLN A 45 17.81 -7.40 -7.71
N PRO A 46 18.27 -7.09 -6.49
CA PRO A 46 17.79 -7.75 -5.29
C PRO A 46 16.31 -7.42 -5.03
N ILE A 47 15.65 -8.32 -4.32
CA ILE A 47 14.32 -8.10 -3.75
C ILE A 47 14.49 -7.21 -2.54
N THR A 48 13.57 -6.27 -2.31
CA THR A 48 13.62 -5.38 -1.15
C THR A 48 12.63 -5.86 -0.09
N VAL A 49 13.10 -5.98 1.15
CA VAL A 49 12.31 -6.43 2.30
C VAL A 49 12.52 -5.50 3.49
N THR A 50 11.60 -5.55 4.46
CA THR A 50 11.78 -4.93 5.78
C THR A 50 12.73 -5.78 6.64
N LEU A 51 13.11 -5.26 7.81
CA LEU A 51 13.87 -6.02 8.82
C LEU A 51 13.17 -7.34 9.17
N ASP A 52 11.85 -7.30 9.33
CA ASP A 52 11.02 -8.47 9.70
C ASP A 52 10.72 -9.40 8.52
N GLY A 53 11.27 -9.13 7.34
CA GLY A 53 11.13 -9.97 6.16
C GLY A 53 9.88 -9.72 5.32
N HIS A 54 9.13 -8.66 5.57
CA HIS A 54 8.01 -8.31 4.69
C HIS A 54 8.51 -7.75 3.36
N LEU A 55 7.95 -8.27 2.27
CA LEU A 55 8.30 -7.84 0.93
C LEU A 55 7.84 -6.40 0.68
N ILE A 56 8.77 -5.49 0.36
CA ILE A 56 8.47 -4.12 -0.04
C ILE A 56 8.30 -4.07 -1.56
N CYS A 57 9.33 -4.47 -2.33
CA CYS A 57 9.25 -4.53 -3.78
C CYS A 57 9.92 -5.76 -4.37
N GLY A 58 9.58 -6.09 -5.64
CA GLY A 58 10.12 -7.24 -6.34
C GLY A 58 9.23 -8.49 -6.30
N ALA A 59 7.90 -8.36 -6.18
CA ALA A 59 6.96 -9.47 -6.14
C ALA A 59 7.09 -10.41 -7.36
N ARG A 60 7.23 -9.86 -8.57
CA ARG A 60 7.45 -10.66 -9.78
C ARG A 60 8.76 -11.46 -9.73
N ARG A 61 9.83 -10.85 -9.21
CA ARG A 61 11.14 -11.53 -9.04
C ARG A 61 11.02 -12.64 -8.01
N LEU A 62 10.34 -12.40 -6.89
CA LEU A 62 10.08 -13.42 -5.88
C LEU A 62 9.26 -14.58 -6.44
N ALA A 63 8.21 -14.31 -7.22
CA ALA A 63 7.41 -15.33 -7.87
C ALA A 63 8.24 -16.17 -8.86
N ALA A 64 9.07 -15.53 -9.69
CA ALA A 64 9.96 -16.21 -10.62
C ALA A 64 11.02 -17.09 -9.89
N ILE A 65 11.57 -16.62 -8.77
CA ILE A 65 12.50 -17.36 -7.91
C ILE A 65 11.83 -18.60 -7.32
N LYS A 66 10.58 -18.47 -6.84
CA LYS A 66 9.79 -19.60 -6.33
C LYS A 66 9.51 -20.65 -7.43
N LEU A 67 9.19 -20.21 -8.66
CA LEU A 67 9.02 -21.11 -9.81
C LEU A 67 10.31 -21.85 -10.17
N LEU A 68 11.47 -21.23 -9.97
CA LEU A 68 12.78 -21.86 -10.20
C LEU A 68 13.18 -22.80 -9.05
N GLY A 69 12.45 -22.84 -7.94
CA GLY A 69 12.78 -23.67 -6.78
C GLY A 69 14.02 -23.19 -6.00
N ILE A 70 14.47 -21.96 -6.22
CA ILE A 70 15.59 -21.36 -5.51
C ILE A 70 15.24 -21.18 -4.04
N LYS A 71 16.08 -21.66 -3.13
CA LYS A 71 15.80 -21.69 -1.68
C LYS A 71 16.30 -20.44 -0.94
N THR A 72 17.36 -19.83 -1.41
CA THR A 72 17.95 -18.63 -0.80
C THR A 72 18.17 -17.56 -1.85
N VAL A 73 18.11 -16.31 -1.43
CA VAL A 73 18.27 -15.15 -2.33
C VAL A 73 18.87 -13.97 -1.57
N ASN A 74 19.67 -13.19 -2.28
CA ASN A 74 20.18 -11.93 -1.75
C ASN A 74 19.07 -10.88 -1.77
N VAL A 75 18.88 -10.19 -0.65
CA VAL A 75 17.83 -9.18 -0.49
C VAL A 75 18.43 -7.85 -0.05
N TRP A 76 17.77 -6.78 -0.44
CA TRP A 76 18.00 -5.46 0.12
C TRP A 76 17.07 -5.25 1.32
N VAL A 77 17.65 -5.12 2.53
CA VAL A 77 16.88 -4.87 3.75
C VAL A 77 16.79 -3.37 3.98
N ARG A 78 15.58 -2.82 4.06
CA ARG A 78 15.34 -1.41 4.41
C ARG A 78 14.90 -1.28 5.86
N SER A 79 15.57 -0.39 6.60
CA SER A 79 15.13 0.10 7.89
C SER A 79 14.18 1.30 7.73
N GLY A 80 13.34 1.56 8.73
CA GLY A 80 12.43 2.72 8.73
C GLY A 80 11.13 2.57 7.94
N VAL A 81 10.84 1.37 7.40
CA VAL A 81 9.57 1.01 6.73
C VAL A 81 8.94 -0.13 7.53
N SER A 82 8.62 0.14 8.80
CA SER A 82 8.10 -0.89 9.70
C SER A 82 6.59 -0.80 9.90
N ASP A 83 5.98 0.35 9.62
CA ASP A 83 4.53 0.52 9.70
C ASP A 83 3.83 0.21 8.37
N ARG A 84 2.55 -0.09 8.45
CA ARG A 84 1.73 -0.45 7.29
C ARG A 84 1.65 0.68 6.26
N LEU A 85 1.60 1.93 6.71
CA LEU A 85 1.56 3.09 5.82
C LEU A 85 2.85 3.21 5.01
N GLY A 86 4.01 3.10 5.66
CA GLY A 86 5.32 3.14 4.99
C GLY A 86 5.47 2.01 3.96
N GLN A 87 5.00 0.80 4.27
CA GLN A 87 5.00 -0.34 3.34
C GLN A 87 4.15 -0.07 2.10
N LEU A 88 2.93 0.45 2.26
CA LEU A 88 2.05 0.82 1.16
C LEU A 88 2.62 1.92 0.28
N LEU A 89 3.22 2.94 0.88
CA LEU A 89 3.84 4.03 0.13
C LEU A 89 5.04 3.53 -0.69
N ALA A 90 5.85 2.64 -0.12
CA ALA A 90 6.97 2.04 -0.84
C ALA A 90 6.51 1.11 -1.98
N GLU A 91 5.43 0.33 -1.77
CA GLU A 91 4.81 -0.48 -2.82
C GLU A 91 4.23 0.40 -3.94
N GLN A 92 3.60 1.50 -3.59
CA GLN A 92 3.02 2.44 -4.54
C GLN A 92 4.09 3.11 -5.42
N ASP A 93 5.20 3.51 -4.83
CA ASP A 93 6.33 4.10 -5.55
C ASP A 93 6.90 3.12 -6.58
N ASP A 94 7.09 1.84 -6.21
CA ASP A 94 7.52 0.77 -7.12
C ASP A 94 6.50 0.55 -8.26
N ASN A 95 5.19 0.60 -7.96
CA ASN A 95 4.14 0.43 -8.95
C ASN A 95 4.08 1.58 -9.97
N GLN A 96 4.24 2.83 -9.53
CA GLN A 96 4.23 3.99 -10.42
C GLN A 96 5.41 3.98 -11.41
N LEU A 97 6.56 3.50 -10.96
CA LEU A 97 7.78 3.47 -11.78
C LEU A 97 7.81 2.33 -12.81
N HIS A 98 7.03 1.24 -12.62
CA HIS A 98 7.14 0.05 -13.47
C HIS A 98 5.88 -0.23 -14.30
N LYS A 99 4.76 -0.51 -13.65
CA LYS A 99 3.48 -0.79 -14.31
C LYS A 99 2.35 -0.14 -13.51
N PRO A 100 1.53 0.74 -14.10
CA PRO A 100 0.41 1.34 -13.40
C PRO A 100 -0.57 0.26 -12.90
N LEU A 101 -1.24 0.57 -11.80
CA LEU A 101 -2.32 -0.25 -11.26
C LEU A 101 -3.54 -0.18 -12.18
N THR A 102 -4.31 -1.27 -12.26
CA THR A 102 -5.66 -1.22 -12.83
C THR A 102 -6.57 -0.34 -11.97
N GLN A 103 -7.72 0.06 -12.49
CA GLN A 103 -8.63 0.92 -11.74
C GLN A 103 -9.18 0.26 -10.47
N LEU A 104 -9.38 -1.06 -10.49
CA LEU A 104 -9.78 -1.84 -9.31
C LEU A 104 -8.67 -1.88 -8.26
N GLU A 105 -7.46 -2.22 -8.66
CA GLU A 105 -6.30 -2.22 -7.77
C GLU A 105 -6.06 -0.83 -7.16
N ALA A 106 -6.21 0.22 -7.97
CA ALA A 106 -6.10 1.60 -7.52
C ALA A 106 -7.21 1.99 -6.51
N ALA A 107 -8.44 1.53 -6.72
CA ALA A 107 -9.55 1.78 -5.78
C ALA A 107 -9.34 1.05 -4.45
N ALA A 108 -8.86 -0.19 -4.48
CA ALA A 108 -8.54 -0.95 -3.28
C ALA A 108 -7.41 -0.28 -2.47
N LEU A 109 -6.32 0.11 -3.12
CA LEU A 109 -5.21 0.84 -2.50
C LEU A 109 -5.67 2.20 -1.94
N TYR A 110 -6.51 2.93 -2.67
CA TYR A 110 -7.08 4.19 -2.20
C TYR A 110 -7.88 4.02 -0.89
N ARG A 111 -8.72 2.98 -0.80
CA ARG A 111 -9.50 2.71 0.42
C ARG A 111 -8.61 2.46 1.62
N GLU A 112 -7.56 1.65 1.45
CA GLU A 112 -6.62 1.36 2.53
C GLU A 112 -5.81 2.59 2.95
N LEU A 113 -5.25 3.33 2.00
CA LEU A 113 -4.53 4.58 2.28
C LEU A 113 -5.41 5.62 2.97
N LYS A 114 -6.67 5.78 2.53
CA LYS A 114 -7.62 6.69 3.15
C LYS A 114 -7.86 6.32 4.62
N ALA A 115 -8.02 5.04 4.94
CA ALA A 115 -8.21 4.56 6.31
C ALA A 115 -6.97 4.83 7.17
N LEU A 116 -5.79 4.44 6.71
CA LEU A 116 -4.53 4.62 7.44
C LEU A 116 -4.17 6.10 7.67
N LEU A 117 -4.39 6.95 6.67
CA LEU A 117 -4.19 8.39 6.81
C LEU A 117 -5.18 9.01 7.81
N ALA A 118 -6.43 8.51 7.88
CA ALA A 118 -7.39 8.95 8.86
C ALA A 118 -6.99 8.53 10.28
N GLU A 119 -6.54 7.29 10.47
CA GLU A 119 -6.04 6.78 11.75
C GLU A 119 -4.79 7.55 12.22
N ASP A 120 -3.85 7.81 11.32
CA ASP A 120 -2.65 8.57 11.64
C ASP A 120 -2.96 10.02 11.99
N ALA A 121 -3.92 10.63 11.30
CA ALA A 121 -4.39 11.96 11.63
C ALA A 121 -5.11 12.00 13.00
N ALA A 122 -5.92 10.98 13.33
CA ALA A 122 -6.56 10.86 14.64
C ALA A 122 -5.53 10.72 15.77
N ARG A 123 -4.53 9.86 15.59
CA ARG A 123 -3.43 9.71 16.57
C ARG A 123 -2.66 11.01 16.82
N ARG A 124 -2.38 11.77 15.75
CA ARG A 124 -1.71 13.07 15.89
C ARG A 124 -2.58 14.08 16.64
N GLN A 125 -3.89 14.10 16.41
CA GLN A 125 -4.81 14.97 17.17
C GLN A 125 -4.86 14.60 18.65
N GLU A 126 -4.93 13.31 18.98
CA GLU A 126 -4.91 12.86 20.36
C GLU A 126 -3.60 13.27 21.06
N ALA A 127 -2.46 13.05 20.43
CA ALA A 127 -1.16 13.45 20.97
C ALA A 127 -1.09 14.96 21.23
N THR A 128 -1.63 15.79 20.33
CA THR A 128 -1.68 17.25 20.49
C THR A 128 -2.63 17.69 21.61
N ARG A 129 -3.76 16.97 21.81
CA ARG A 129 -4.66 17.23 22.94
C ARG A 129 -4.02 16.99 24.30
N PHE A 130 -3.23 15.93 24.43
CA PHE A 130 -2.53 15.63 25.69
C PHE A 130 -1.43 16.66 26.00
N GLN A 131 -0.74 17.20 24.99
CA GLN A 131 0.23 18.28 25.19
C GLN A 131 -0.44 19.59 25.58
N ALA A 132 -1.53 19.98 24.93
CA ALA A 132 -2.29 21.19 25.28
C ALA A 132 -2.86 21.14 26.72
N SER A 133 -3.26 19.97 27.20
CA SER A 133 -3.76 19.80 28.58
C SER A 133 -2.67 19.86 29.65
N ALA A 134 -1.40 19.68 29.29
CA ALA A 134 -0.27 19.78 30.23
C ALA A 134 0.27 21.24 30.38
N ASP A 135 0.13 22.05 29.30
CA ASP A 135 0.57 23.44 29.28
C ASP A 135 -0.48 24.43 29.79
N ASP A 136 -1.77 24.06 29.81
CA ASP A 136 -2.87 24.96 30.24
C ASP A 136 -3.02 25.12 31.78
N ALA A 137 -2.06 24.66 32.56
CA ALA A 137 -2.12 24.85 34.01
C ALA A 137 -1.60 26.23 34.49
N GLU A 138 -1.05 27.09 33.64
CA GLU A 138 -0.44 28.36 34.08
C GLU A 138 -0.73 29.63 33.26
N ASP A 139 -1.54 29.66 32.23
CA ASP A 139 -1.96 30.99 31.69
C ASP A 139 -3.27 30.94 30.89
N GLY A 140 -4.18 31.89 31.18
CA GLY A 140 -5.44 32.05 30.52
C GLY A 140 -5.30 32.68 29.13
N GLY A 141 -5.22 31.86 28.10
CA GLY A 141 -5.04 32.36 26.75
C GLY A 141 -5.63 31.49 25.67
N ALA A 142 -6.66 32.02 25.01
CA ALA A 142 -7.18 31.66 23.69
C ALA A 142 -7.46 30.16 23.41
N ASN A 143 -8.73 29.85 23.46
CA ASN A 143 -9.35 28.60 23.01
C ASN A 143 -9.08 28.37 21.52
N LEU A 144 -7.89 27.87 21.17
CA LEU A 144 -7.56 27.37 19.84
C LEU A 144 -8.22 26.00 19.71
N ALA A 145 -9.41 25.97 19.12
CA ALA A 145 -10.07 24.72 18.77
C ALA A 145 -9.06 23.85 17.99
N PRO A 146 -8.92 22.54 18.34
CA PRO A 146 -7.99 21.66 17.63
C PRO A 146 -8.35 21.65 16.16
N PRO A 147 -7.34 21.63 15.27
CA PRO A 147 -7.59 21.64 13.83
C PRO A 147 -8.45 20.45 13.45
N GLN A 148 -9.69 20.72 13.03
CA GLN A 148 -10.58 19.67 12.54
C GLN A 148 -9.94 19.00 11.34
N ILE A 149 -9.82 17.67 11.37
CA ILE A 149 -9.41 16.90 10.20
C ILE A 149 -10.48 17.12 9.14
N GLU A 150 -10.20 17.95 8.16
CA GLU A 150 -11.05 18.06 6.98
C GLU A 150 -10.99 16.73 6.23
N GLN A 151 -12.04 15.91 6.37
CA GLN A 151 -12.15 14.61 5.68
C GLN A 151 -11.87 14.72 4.17
N GLY A 152 -12.13 15.89 3.57
CA GLY A 152 -11.77 16.19 2.18
C GLY A 152 -10.26 16.21 1.90
N LYS A 153 -9.43 16.61 2.87
CA LYS A 153 -7.97 16.63 2.70
C LYS A 153 -7.40 15.21 2.65
N THR A 154 -7.84 14.32 3.53
CA THR A 154 -7.41 12.93 3.56
C THR A 154 -7.78 12.17 2.29
N ARG A 155 -9.00 12.36 1.77
CA ARG A 155 -9.45 11.78 0.49
C ARG A 155 -8.62 12.26 -0.68
N ALA A 156 -8.44 13.57 -0.80
CA ALA A 156 -7.63 14.16 -1.86
C ALA A 156 -6.15 13.74 -1.77
N GLN A 157 -5.62 13.61 -0.56
CA GLN A 157 -4.26 13.13 -0.31
C GLN A 157 -4.10 11.67 -0.74
N ALA A 158 -4.99 10.78 -0.32
CA ALA A 158 -4.99 9.38 -0.73
C ALA A 158 -5.09 9.23 -2.26
N ALA A 159 -5.99 9.98 -2.90
CA ALA A 159 -6.13 9.95 -4.35
C ALA A 159 -4.88 10.42 -5.09
N ARG A 160 -4.22 11.49 -4.61
CA ARG A 160 -2.94 11.96 -5.17
C ARG A 160 -1.84 10.92 -5.05
N MET A 161 -1.76 10.23 -3.93
CA MET A 161 -0.78 9.16 -3.72
C MET A 161 -0.98 8.00 -4.69
N VAL A 162 -2.23 7.65 -5.01
CA VAL A 162 -2.54 6.50 -5.89
C VAL A 162 -2.47 6.85 -7.37
N THR A 163 -3.05 7.98 -7.76
CA THR A 163 -3.25 8.33 -9.19
C THR A 163 -2.46 9.54 -9.67
N GLY A 164 -1.73 10.20 -8.78
CA GLY A 164 -1.09 11.49 -9.04
C GLY A 164 -2.07 12.68 -9.10
N ARG A 165 -3.39 12.45 -8.97
CA ARG A 165 -4.45 13.46 -9.06
C ARG A 165 -5.28 13.53 -7.79
N ALA A 166 -5.81 14.70 -7.44
CA ALA A 166 -6.63 14.88 -6.24
C ALA A 166 -8.08 14.35 -6.39
N SER A 167 -8.49 13.95 -7.60
CA SER A 167 -9.85 13.47 -7.87
C SER A 167 -10.03 12.04 -7.35
N TYR A 168 -10.96 11.85 -6.44
CA TYR A 168 -11.27 10.57 -5.78
C TYR A 168 -12.66 10.00 -6.15
N THR A 169 -13.46 10.72 -6.91
CA THR A 169 -14.86 10.34 -7.20
C THR A 169 -14.97 9.00 -7.91
N THR A 170 -14.12 8.73 -8.89
CA THR A 170 -14.09 7.43 -9.60
C THR A 170 -13.68 6.30 -8.67
N LEU A 171 -12.65 6.52 -7.83
CA LEU A 171 -12.18 5.50 -6.88
C LEU A 171 -13.24 5.16 -5.83
N GLU A 172 -13.96 6.16 -5.32
CA GLU A 172 -15.08 5.93 -4.39
C GLU A 172 -16.29 5.26 -5.07
N ARG A 173 -16.55 5.58 -6.34
CA ARG A 173 -17.60 4.91 -7.11
C ARG A 173 -17.29 3.42 -7.29
N ILE A 174 -16.08 3.08 -7.68
CA ILE A 174 -15.63 1.69 -7.81
C ILE A 174 -15.80 0.96 -6.48
N GLY A 175 -15.33 1.55 -5.37
CA GLY A 175 -15.46 0.96 -4.04
C GLY A 175 -16.92 0.67 -3.68
N ARG A 176 -17.85 1.60 -3.95
CA ARG A 176 -19.28 1.36 -3.71
C ARG A 176 -19.86 0.23 -4.56
N LEU A 177 -19.45 0.11 -5.83
CA LEU A 177 -19.88 -0.98 -6.70
C LEU A 177 -19.40 -2.34 -6.18
N GLU A 178 -18.14 -2.41 -5.70
CA GLU A 178 -17.60 -3.63 -5.08
C GLU A 178 -18.35 -3.98 -3.79
N ASP A 179 -18.66 -2.99 -2.93
CA ASP A 179 -19.41 -3.19 -1.69
C ASP A 179 -20.83 -3.71 -1.99
N LEU A 180 -21.52 -3.12 -2.99
CA LEU A 180 -22.85 -3.58 -3.42
C LEU A 180 -22.80 -5.00 -4.03
N ALA A 181 -21.76 -5.31 -4.79
CA ALA A 181 -21.58 -6.65 -5.36
C ALA A 181 -21.31 -7.73 -4.29
N ALA A 182 -20.73 -7.33 -3.15
CA ALA A 182 -20.44 -8.20 -2.01
C ALA A 182 -21.60 -8.29 -1.00
N ASP A 183 -22.54 -7.36 -1.02
CA ASP A 183 -23.65 -7.27 -0.04
C ASP A 183 -24.65 -8.42 -0.22
N GLU A 184 -24.62 -9.39 0.69
CA GLU A 184 -25.50 -10.56 0.68
C GLU A 184 -26.97 -10.23 0.90
N SER A 185 -27.30 -9.05 1.41
CA SER A 185 -28.69 -8.58 1.60
C SER A 185 -29.36 -8.18 0.27
N GLN A 186 -28.57 -7.92 -0.78
CA GLN A 186 -29.07 -7.56 -2.10
C GLN A 186 -29.52 -8.79 -2.91
N PRO A 187 -30.54 -8.64 -3.78
CA PRO A 187 -30.93 -9.69 -4.71
C PRO A 187 -29.76 -10.16 -5.59
N GLU A 188 -29.65 -11.47 -5.83
CA GLU A 188 -28.55 -12.06 -6.62
C GLU A 188 -28.39 -11.40 -8.02
N ALA A 189 -29.50 -11.04 -8.66
CA ALA A 189 -29.49 -10.35 -9.96
C ALA A 189 -28.78 -8.98 -9.89
N VAL A 190 -28.96 -8.24 -8.78
CA VAL A 190 -28.28 -6.93 -8.55
C VAL A 190 -26.81 -7.15 -8.34
N ARG A 191 -26.43 -8.09 -7.49
CA ARG A 191 -25.02 -8.42 -7.22
C ARG A 191 -24.29 -8.91 -8.47
N ALA A 192 -24.97 -9.72 -9.30
CA ALA A 192 -24.40 -10.20 -10.56
C ALA A 192 -24.19 -9.04 -11.56
N LEU A 193 -25.14 -8.10 -11.65
CA LEU A 193 -25.00 -6.92 -12.51
C LEU A 193 -23.85 -6.03 -12.08
N GLU A 194 -23.69 -5.77 -10.78
CA GLU A 194 -22.61 -4.94 -10.23
C GLU A 194 -21.25 -5.60 -10.46
N ARG A 195 -21.12 -6.93 -10.30
CA ARG A 195 -19.90 -7.68 -10.65
C ARG A 195 -19.53 -7.53 -12.12
N LEU A 196 -20.52 -7.59 -13.02
CA LEU A 196 -20.29 -7.40 -14.45
C LEU A 196 -19.84 -5.99 -14.80
N ILE A 197 -20.41 -4.97 -14.16
CA ILE A 197 -20.01 -3.56 -14.34
C ILE A 197 -18.55 -3.38 -13.87
N VAL A 198 -18.22 -3.87 -12.69
CA VAL A 198 -16.85 -3.82 -12.15
C VAL A 198 -15.88 -4.50 -13.10
N GLN A 199 -16.20 -5.68 -13.58
CA GLN A 199 -15.35 -6.48 -14.45
C GLN A 199 -15.16 -5.85 -15.84
N ARG A 200 -16.22 -5.25 -16.44
CA ARG A 200 -16.16 -4.65 -17.77
C ARG A 200 -15.48 -3.28 -17.80
N ASP A 201 -15.79 -2.43 -16.83
CA ASP A 201 -15.46 -1.02 -16.91
C ASP A 201 -14.16 -0.66 -16.14
N TYR A 202 -13.67 -1.53 -15.26
CA TYR A 202 -12.59 -1.20 -14.33
C TYR A 202 -11.44 -2.22 -14.25
N THR A 203 -11.52 -3.35 -14.95
CA THR A 203 -10.38 -4.27 -15.14
C THR A 203 -9.61 -3.93 -16.41
#